data_bd65220afe88c63074fb7726bed1fffd
#
_entry.id   bd65220afe88c63074fb7726bed1fffd
#
_cell.length_a   1.000
_cell.length_b   1.000
_cell.length_c   1.000
_cell.angle_alpha   90.00
_cell.angle_beta   90.00
_cell.angle_gamma   90.00
#
_symmetry.space_group_name_H-M   'P 1'
#
loop_
_entity.id
_entity.type
_entity.pdbx_description
1 polymer ?
#
loop_
_entity_poly.entity_id
_entity_poly.type
_entity_poly.pdbx_seq_one_letter_code
_entity_poly.pdbx_strand_id
1 'polypeptide(L)'
;MDTSGSYSLGSLLAEREMPLTLQEFEILGCEKTGKIIDVTEWLRDGKLWGLQPFSFLIGIGSEREGRVTAILGTPESVIVRSERIYEAVERTPATSANGEVTRWKLGCCLRLLPRHLMQVRYASSGVGYFTVPYAHMEPGSCQVISDRVVKRWRLEVADRDTARYRRGELVEPRQKIRIYIDRSFPEKWRPYVLRAVNNWNALFERSGFKNAIAGLMAPDSAGFTLDNSALSWIVYKAS
;
A
#
# COMPACT_ATOMS: atom_id res chain seq x y z
N MET A 1 21.06 -49.72 3.41
CA MET A 1 20.93 -48.50 4.25
C MET A 1 20.80 -47.34 3.30
N ASP A 2 19.60 -46.97 3.06
CA ASP A 2 19.28 -45.93 2.09
C ASP A 2 19.08 -44.62 2.84
N THR A 3 20.06 -43.72 2.75
CA THR A 3 20.08 -42.42 3.42
C THR A 3 19.89 -41.29 2.44
N SER A 4 18.98 -41.43 1.50
CA SER A 4 18.55 -40.35 0.61
C SER A 4 17.33 -39.63 1.17
N GLY A 5 17.41 -39.18 2.40
CA GLY A 5 16.53 -38.12 2.93
C GLY A 5 16.91 -36.80 2.29
N SER A 6 16.48 -36.57 1.08
CA SER A 6 16.54 -35.27 0.42
C SER A 6 15.60 -34.32 1.16
N TYR A 7 16.13 -33.68 2.21
CA TYR A 7 15.45 -32.52 2.79
C TYR A 7 15.42 -31.42 1.73
N SER A 8 14.27 -31.15 1.19
CA SER A 8 14.13 -29.98 0.31
C SER A 8 14.33 -28.73 1.14
N LEU A 9 15.00 -27.72 0.58
CA LEU A 9 15.16 -26.43 1.23
C LEU A 9 13.82 -25.86 1.69
N GLY A 10 12.74 -26.16 0.94
CA GLY A 10 11.38 -25.78 1.31
C GLY A 10 10.87 -26.44 2.59
N SER A 11 11.24 -27.72 2.86
CA SER A 11 10.88 -28.36 4.13
C SER A 11 11.70 -27.84 5.30
N LEU A 12 12.98 -27.53 5.09
CA LEU A 12 13.84 -26.93 6.11
C LEU A 12 13.42 -25.50 6.46
N LEU A 13 12.97 -24.72 5.48
CA LEU A 13 12.41 -23.39 5.69
C LEU A 13 11.05 -23.47 6.37
N ALA A 14 10.20 -24.42 5.99
CA ALA A 14 8.91 -24.65 6.65
C ALA A 14 9.06 -25.09 8.12
N GLU A 15 10.14 -25.85 8.44
CA GLU A 15 10.46 -26.22 9.83
C GLU A 15 11.08 -25.06 10.64
N ARG A 16 11.81 -24.15 10.00
CA ARG A 16 12.48 -23.01 10.66
C ARG A 16 11.65 -21.73 10.64
N GLU A 17 10.88 -21.51 9.61
CA GLU A 17 9.88 -20.44 9.51
C GLU A 17 8.54 -20.96 10.03
N MET A 18 8.45 -21.22 11.32
CA MET A 18 7.12 -21.23 11.94
C MET A 18 6.52 -19.88 11.63
N PRO A 19 5.38 -19.81 10.88
CA PRO A 19 4.72 -18.54 10.64
C PRO A 19 4.44 -17.92 12.00
N LEU A 20 5.01 -16.73 12.23
CA LEU A 20 4.78 -16.02 13.48
C LEU A 20 3.29 -15.76 13.58
N THR A 21 2.62 -16.46 14.50
CA THR A 21 1.23 -16.17 14.83
C THR A 21 1.19 -14.80 15.48
N LEU A 22 0.74 -13.79 14.73
CA LEU A 22 0.63 -12.43 15.23
C LEU A 22 -0.56 -12.28 16.17
N GLN A 23 -1.66 -12.94 15.84
CA GLN A 23 -2.90 -12.89 16.62
C GLN A 23 -3.78 -14.09 16.30
N GLU A 24 -4.45 -14.64 17.31
CA GLU A 24 -5.50 -15.64 17.19
C GLU A 24 -6.85 -15.00 17.53
N PHE A 25 -7.88 -15.39 16.79
CA PHE A 25 -9.23 -14.89 16.99
C PHE A 25 -10.20 -16.06 17.18
N GLU A 26 -11.12 -15.90 18.14
CA GLU A 26 -12.25 -16.82 18.29
C GLU A 26 -13.20 -16.68 17.11
N ILE A 27 -13.67 -17.80 16.58
CA ILE A 27 -14.65 -17.84 15.52
C ILE A 27 -16.05 -17.76 16.16
N LEU A 28 -16.72 -16.61 16.01
CA LEU A 28 -18.05 -16.38 16.51
C LEU A 28 -19.15 -16.98 15.62
N GLY A 29 -18.86 -17.20 14.35
CA GLY A 29 -19.80 -17.76 13.38
C GLY A 29 -19.15 -18.10 12.05
N CYS A 30 -19.87 -18.88 11.24
CA CYS A 30 -19.45 -19.25 9.89
C CYS A 30 -20.56 -18.92 8.90
N GLU A 31 -20.17 -18.28 7.81
CA GLU A 31 -21.00 -18.05 6.64
C GLU A 31 -20.43 -18.79 5.42
N LYS A 32 -21.22 -18.89 4.33
CA LYS A 32 -20.76 -19.55 3.08
C LYS A 32 -19.47 -18.95 2.50
N THR A 33 -19.23 -17.67 2.78
CA THR A 33 -18.12 -16.90 2.19
C THR A 33 -16.98 -16.61 3.16
N GLY A 34 -17.12 -16.94 4.45
CA GLY A 34 -16.08 -16.62 5.43
C GLY A 34 -16.44 -16.97 6.87
N LYS A 35 -15.53 -16.63 7.76
CA LYS A 35 -15.67 -16.78 9.21
C LYS A 35 -15.90 -15.39 9.82
N ILE A 36 -16.76 -15.32 10.82
CA ILE A 36 -17.02 -14.11 11.60
C ILE A 36 -16.16 -14.17 12.85
N ILE A 37 -15.38 -13.13 13.09
CA ILE A 37 -14.50 -12.98 14.25
C ILE A 37 -14.69 -11.60 14.87
N ASP A 38 -14.46 -11.48 16.19
CA ASP A 38 -14.39 -10.18 16.84
C ASP A 38 -12.95 -9.65 16.83
N VAL A 39 -12.76 -8.49 16.24
CA VAL A 39 -11.48 -7.81 16.13
C VAL A 39 -11.38 -6.55 16.99
N THR A 40 -12.36 -6.32 17.87
CA THR A 40 -12.50 -5.06 18.62
C THR A 40 -11.27 -4.75 19.46
N GLU A 41 -10.82 -5.70 20.28
CA GLU A 41 -9.64 -5.49 21.13
C GLU A 41 -8.36 -5.36 20.30
N TRP A 42 -8.24 -6.15 19.24
CA TRP A 42 -7.10 -6.06 18.33
C TRP A 42 -7.02 -4.72 17.61
N LEU A 43 -8.16 -4.15 17.20
CA LEU A 43 -8.22 -2.80 16.64
C LEU A 43 -7.95 -1.71 17.68
N ARG A 44 -8.29 -1.96 18.93
CA ARG A 44 -8.05 -1.04 20.05
C ARG A 44 -6.58 -0.99 20.43
N ASP A 45 -5.89 -2.13 20.42
CA ASP A 45 -4.46 -2.21 20.66
C ASP A 45 -3.65 -1.88 19.38
N GLY A 46 -3.30 -0.60 19.23
CA GLY A 46 -2.57 -0.11 18.05
C GLY A 46 -1.18 -0.69 17.84
N LYS A 47 -0.62 -1.38 18.82
CA LYS A 47 0.71 -2.01 18.71
C LYS A 47 0.69 -3.18 17.75
N LEU A 48 -0.40 -3.94 17.73
CA LEU A 48 -0.56 -5.12 16.87
C LEU A 48 -0.60 -4.77 15.37
N TRP A 49 -0.95 -3.56 15.04
CA TRP A 49 -1.13 -3.12 13.65
C TRP A 49 0.08 -2.43 13.04
N GLY A 50 1.13 -2.20 13.80
CA GLY A 50 2.18 -1.27 13.37
C GLY A 50 1.63 0.14 13.13
N LEU A 51 0.49 0.48 13.73
CA LEU A 51 -0.15 1.79 13.65
C LEU A 51 0.58 2.85 14.49
N GLN A 52 1.72 2.51 15.01
CA GLN A 52 2.57 3.46 15.69
C GLN A 52 3.08 4.49 14.67
N PRO A 53 2.95 5.77 14.96
CA PRO A 53 3.62 6.80 14.17
C PRO A 53 5.11 6.47 14.17
N PHE A 54 5.78 6.75 13.06
CA PHE A 54 7.18 6.44 12.86
C PHE A 54 8.04 6.97 14.01
N SER A 55 8.29 6.14 15.00
CA SER A 55 8.99 6.49 16.25
C SER A 55 10.41 7.04 16.01
N PHE A 56 11.03 6.66 14.88
CA PHE A 56 12.37 7.14 14.52
C PHE A 56 12.41 8.61 14.06
N LEU A 57 11.25 9.22 13.79
CA LEU A 57 11.21 10.60 13.29
C LEU A 57 10.88 11.63 14.36
N ILE A 58 10.28 11.27 15.52
CA ILE A 58 9.56 12.24 16.33
C ILE A 58 9.70 11.99 17.85
N GLY A 59 10.66 11.23 18.33
CA GLY A 59 10.83 11.06 19.78
C GLY A 59 9.51 10.69 20.51
N ILE A 60 8.75 9.73 19.96
CA ILE A 60 7.47 9.26 20.50
C ILE A 60 7.76 8.14 21.48
N GLY A 61 7.20 8.26 22.68
CA GLY A 61 7.24 7.24 23.73
C GLY A 61 6.09 6.25 23.68
N SER A 62 5.71 5.77 24.84
CA SER A 62 4.65 4.79 25.01
C SER A 62 3.26 5.36 24.67
N GLU A 63 2.37 4.53 24.14
CA GLU A 63 0.98 4.89 23.97
C GLU A 63 0.29 4.98 25.34
N ARG A 64 -0.39 6.10 25.61
CA ARG A 64 -1.19 6.32 26.82
C ARG A 64 -2.65 5.99 26.58
N GLU A 65 -3.16 6.34 25.41
CA GLU A 65 -4.59 6.19 25.09
C GLU A 65 -4.77 6.00 23.58
N GLY A 66 -5.67 5.12 23.19
CA GLY A 66 -6.05 4.91 21.80
C GLY A 66 -7.54 4.62 21.66
N ARG A 67 -8.18 5.20 20.63
CA ARG A 67 -9.56 4.91 20.28
C ARG A 67 -9.75 4.80 18.78
N VAL A 68 -10.57 3.85 18.34
CA VAL A 68 -11.06 3.78 16.96
C VAL A 68 -12.16 4.84 16.79
N THR A 69 -12.01 5.70 15.78
CA THR A 69 -12.95 6.79 15.51
C THR A 69 -13.90 6.50 14.36
N ALA A 70 -13.46 5.68 13.40
CA ALA A 70 -14.30 5.25 12.28
C ALA A 70 -13.77 3.97 11.65
N ILE A 71 -14.69 3.17 11.11
CA ILE A 71 -14.40 2.03 10.24
C ILE A 71 -15.20 2.22 8.95
N LEU A 72 -14.52 2.22 7.81
CA LEU A 72 -15.12 2.40 6.49
C LEU A 72 -14.85 1.15 5.64
N GLY A 73 -15.91 0.49 5.20
CA GLY A 73 -15.85 -0.66 4.30
C GLY A 73 -15.97 -0.24 2.83
N THR A 74 -15.14 -0.82 1.97
CA THR A 74 -15.31 -0.83 0.53
C THR A 74 -15.29 -2.29 0.06
N PRO A 75 -15.70 -2.62 -1.19
CA PRO A 75 -15.65 -4.00 -1.67
C PRO A 75 -14.26 -4.66 -1.61
N GLU A 76 -13.19 -3.87 -1.62
CA GLU A 76 -11.82 -4.35 -1.68
C GLU A 76 -10.97 -3.96 -0.47
N SER A 77 -11.49 -3.16 0.46
CA SER A 77 -10.70 -2.67 1.60
C SER A 77 -11.55 -2.31 2.81
N VAL A 78 -10.91 -2.39 3.97
CA VAL A 78 -11.42 -1.84 5.23
C VAL A 78 -10.45 -0.76 5.69
N ILE A 79 -10.95 0.43 5.93
CA ILE A 79 -10.19 1.58 6.42
C ILE A 79 -10.57 1.81 7.88
N VAL A 80 -9.59 1.74 8.76
CA VAL A 80 -9.76 1.99 10.19
C VAL A 80 -9.09 3.31 10.53
N ARG A 81 -9.84 4.22 11.13
CA ARG A 81 -9.31 5.48 11.66
C ARG A 81 -9.23 5.43 13.16
N SER A 82 -8.16 5.93 13.71
CA SER A 82 -7.96 6.00 15.15
C SER A 82 -7.34 7.34 15.56
N GLU A 83 -7.65 7.76 16.77
CA GLU A 83 -6.93 8.81 17.49
C GLU A 83 -6.13 8.17 18.61
N ARG A 84 -4.85 8.57 18.72
CA ARG A 84 -3.94 7.99 19.70
C ARG A 84 -3.12 9.08 20.36
N ILE A 85 -2.82 8.87 21.63
CA ILE A 85 -2.04 9.76 22.46
C ILE A 85 -0.79 9.00 22.92
N TYR A 86 0.37 9.57 22.63
CA TYR A 86 1.66 9.02 23.01
C TYR A 86 2.39 9.95 23.95
N GLU A 87 3.27 9.41 24.77
CA GLU A 87 4.24 10.19 25.53
C GLU A 87 5.22 10.87 24.57
N ALA A 88 5.58 12.09 24.86
CA ALA A 88 6.63 12.80 24.15
C ALA A 88 7.97 12.53 24.85
N VAL A 89 8.93 11.91 24.13
CA VAL A 89 10.27 11.64 24.66
C VAL A 89 11.18 12.84 24.48
N GLU A 90 10.97 13.63 23.40
CA GLU A 90 11.73 14.84 23.11
C GLU A 90 10.80 15.97 22.68
N ARG A 91 11.20 17.20 22.98
CA ARG A 91 10.51 18.39 22.47
C ARG A 91 10.84 18.59 21.00
N THR A 92 9.88 18.30 20.16
CA THR A 92 9.94 18.59 18.72
C THR A 92 8.79 19.53 18.33
N PRO A 93 8.83 20.17 17.17
CA PRO A 93 7.71 20.98 16.68
C PRO A 93 6.39 20.21 16.57
N ALA A 94 6.44 18.89 16.50
CA ALA A 94 5.27 18.01 16.46
C ALA A 94 4.71 17.65 17.84
N THR A 95 5.43 17.95 18.93
CA THR A 95 4.94 17.73 20.30
C THR A 95 4.09 18.92 20.77
N SER A 96 3.17 18.65 21.71
CA SER A 96 2.34 19.71 22.28
C SER A 96 3.20 20.76 23.00
N ALA A 97 2.70 21.98 23.14
CA ALA A 97 3.39 23.07 23.83
C ALA A 97 3.84 22.71 25.25
N ASN A 98 3.18 21.74 25.89
CA ASN A 98 3.50 21.29 27.25
C ASN A 98 4.51 20.14 27.29
N GLY A 99 4.92 19.58 26.13
CA GLY A 99 6.00 18.59 26.03
C GLY A 99 5.73 17.20 26.65
N GLU A 100 4.54 16.94 27.16
CA GLU A 100 4.23 15.69 27.86
C GLU A 100 3.60 14.63 26.95
N VAL A 101 2.78 15.04 26.00
CA VAL A 101 2.04 14.14 25.10
C VAL A 101 1.91 14.68 23.70
N THR A 102 1.79 13.77 22.75
CA THR A 102 1.49 14.08 21.34
C THR A 102 0.24 13.32 20.89
N ARG A 103 -0.64 13.99 20.13
CA ARG A 103 -1.89 13.43 19.61
C ARG A 103 -1.79 13.17 18.12
N TRP A 104 -2.23 11.99 17.71
CA TRP A 104 -2.16 11.54 16.33
C TRP A 104 -3.51 11.05 15.83
N LYS A 105 -3.83 11.42 14.60
CA LYS A 105 -4.91 10.81 13.84
C LYS A 105 -4.27 9.88 12.82
N LEU A 106 -4.55 8.58 12.96
CA LEU A 106 -3.96 7.53 12.14
C LEU A 106 -5.03 6.88 11.29
N GLY A 107 -4.69 6.58 10.04
CA GLY A 107 -5.50 5.77 9.13
C GLY A 107 -4.74 4.49 8.75
N CYS A 108 -5.41 3.36 8.87
CA CYS A 108 -4.92 2.07 8.39
C CYS A 108 -5.88 1.54 7.34
N CYS A 109 -5.34 1.07 6.22
CA CYS A 109 -6.12 0.44 5.17
C CYS A 109 -5.71 -1.02 5.00
N LEU A 110 -6.62 -1.93 5.35
CA LEU A 110 -6.50 -3.34 5.02
C LEU A 110 -7.09 -3.55 3.63
N ARG A 111 -6.28 -3.98 2.70
CA ARG A 111 -6.71 -4.15 1.32
C ARG A 111 -6.60 -5.61 0.88
N LEU A 112 -7.64 -6.08 0.20
CA LEU A 112 -7.61 -7.38 -0.45
C LEU A 112 -6.58 -7.37 -1.58
N LEU A 113 -5.69 -8.35 -1.58
CA LEU A 113 -4.71 -8.49 -2.66
C LEU A 113 -5.40 -8.90 -3.98
N PRO A 114 -4.94 -8.40 -5.12
CA PRO A 114 -5.50 -8.78 -6.41
C PRO A 114 -5.27 -10.27 -6.69
N ARG A 115 -6.27 -10.95 -7.26
CA ARG A 115 -6.17 -12.38 -7.60
C ARG A 115 -5.06 -12.66 -8.61
N HIS A 116 -4.82 -11.74 -9.53
CA HIS A 116 -3.74 -11.83 -10.52
C HIS A 116 -2.69 -10.77 -10.20
N LEU A 117 -1.55 -11.23 -9.75
CA LEU A 117 -0.43 -10.35 -9.45
C LEU A 117 0.19 -9.80 -10.74
N MET A 118 0.75 -8.61 -10.66
CA MET A 118 1.51 -8.02 -11.75
C MET A 118 2.83 -8.78 -11.93
N GLN A 119 3.21 -9.04 -13.18
CA GLN A 119 4.50 -9.65 -13.48
C GLN A 119 5.65 -8.79 -12.94
N VAL A 120 6.54 -9.42 -12.19
CA VAL A 120 7.72 -8.80 -11.60
C VAL A 120 8.71 -8.40 -12.70
N ARG A 121 9.39 -7.26 -12.49
CA ARG A 121 10.57 -6.85 -13.28
C ARG A 121 11.70 -6.52 -12.33
N TYR A 122 12.82 -7.18 -12.53
CA TYR A 122 14.04 -6.89 -11.77
C TYR A 122 14.74 -5.66 -12.30
N ALA A 123 15.35 -4.90 -11.40
CA ALA A 123 16.07 -3.70 -11.75
C ALA A 123 17.44 -4.06 -12.34
N SER A 124 17.83 -3.29 -13.33
CA SER A 124 19.19 -3.31 -13.86
C SER A 124 19.99 -2.12 -13.30
N SER A 125 21.27 -2.31 -13.06
CA SER A 125 22.18 -1.23 -12.61
C SER A 125 22.30 -0.09 -13.61
N GLY A 126 21.98 -0.33 -14.89
CA GLY A 126 22.04 0.69 -15.93
C GLY A 126 20.88 1.68 -15.96
N VAL A 127 19.82 1.46 -15.19
CA VAL A 127 18.64 2.31 -15.18
C VAL A 127 18.18 2.58 -13.74
N GLY A 128 18.08 3.86 -13.40
CA GLY A 128 17.65 4.32 -12.07
C GLY A 128 16.12 4.27 -11.89
N TYR A 129 15.58 3.17 -11.40
CA TYR A 129 14.19 3.05 -10.99
C TYR A 129 14.03 3.09 -9.47
N PHE A 130 12.87 3.52 -8.99
CA PHE A 130 12.47 3.22 -7.63
C PHE A 130 12.22 1.72 -7.49
N THR A 131 12.83 1.10 -6.49
CA THR A 131 12.81 -0.34 -6.31
C THR A 131 12.36 -0.74 -4.89
N VAL A 132 11.94 -2.00 -4.76
CA VAL A 132 11.74 -2.68 -3.49
C VAL A 132 12.79 -3.79 -3.41
N PRO A 133 13.53 -3.95 -2.30
CA PRO A 133 14.41 -5.10 -2.12
C PRO A 133 13.57 -6.38 -2.07
N TYR A 134 14.08 -7.42 -2.70
CA TYR A 134 13.47 -8.75 -2.74
C TYR A 134 14.57 -9.78 -2.50
N ALA A 135 14.45 -10.54 -1.43
CA ALA A 135 15.36 -11.62 -1.13
C ALA A 135 14.66 -12.97 -1.38
N HIS A 136 15.32 -13.88 -2.05
CA HIS A 136 14.83 -15.24 -2.27
C HIS A 136 15.98 -16.25 -2.22
N MET A 137 15.61 -17.49 -2.02
CA MET A 137 16.56 -18.62 -2.06
C MET A 137 16.11 -19.56 -3.19
N GLU A 138 17.09 -19.98 -3.99
CA GLU A 138 16.81 -21.00 -5.00
C GLU A 138 16.81 -22.40 -4.38
N PRO A 139 15.95 -23.31 -4.82
CA PRO A 139 15.98 -24.69 -4.38
C PRO A 139 17.37 -25.31 -4.64
N GLY A 140 17.99 -25.87 -3.59
CA GLY A 140 19.33 -26.44 -3.69
C GLY A 140 20.49 -25.48 -3.52
N SER A 141 20.24 -24.16 -3.39
CA SER A 141 21.24 -23.16 -3.05
C SER A 141 21.17 -22.81 -1.56
N CYS A 142 22.33 -22.69 -0.93
CA CYS A 142 22.44 -22.17 0.45
C CYS A 142 22.61 -20.65 0.48
N GLN A 143 22.53 -19.98 -0.67
CA GLN A 143 22.73 -18.54 -0.78
C GLN A 143 21.41 -17.79 -0.86
N VAL A 144 21.31 -16.71 -0.09
CA VAL A 144 20.24 -15.73 -0.26
C VAL A 144 20.59 -14.81 -1.42
N ILE A 145 19.78 -14.82 -2.46
CA ILE A 145 19.91 -13.93 -3.60
C ILE A 145 19.09 -12.67 -3.27
N SER A 146 19.75 -11.53 -3.29
CA SER A 146 19.10 -10.23 -3.06
C SER A 146 18.94 -9.50 -4.37
N ASP A 147 17.71 -9.39 -4.83
CA ASP A 147 17.32 -8.66 -6.02
C ASP A 147 16.56 -7.38 -5.68
N ARG A 148 16.35 -6.57 -6.67
CA ARG A 148 15.55 -5.34 -6.58
C ARG A 148 14.43 -5.36 -7.61
N VAL A 149 13.20 -5.25 -7.13
CA VAL A 149 12.00 -5.23 -7.97
C VAL A 149 11.63 -3.78 -8.30
N VAL A 150 11.41 -3.50 -9.59
CA VAL A 150 11.05 -2.17 -10.07
C VAL A 150 9.63 -1.81 -9.64
N LYS A 151 9.46 -0.64 -9.00
CA LYS A 151 8.15 -0.03 -8.76
C LYS A 151 7.66 0.58 -10.07
N ARG A 152 6.52 0.13 -10.57
CA ARG A 152 5.91 0.63 -11.80
C ARG A 152 4.40 0.58 -11.76
N TRP A 153 3.77 1.36 -12.59
CA TRP A 153 2.33 1.29 -12.82
C TRP A 153 1.95 0.00 -13.55
N ARG A 154 0.77 -0.54 -13.21
CA ARG A 154 0.21 -1.69 -13.89
C ARG A 154 -0.51 -1.21 -15.16
N LEU A 155 0.23 -1.15 -16.26
CA LEU A 155 -0.32 -0.88 -17.58
C LEU A 155 -0.36 -2.20 -18.36
N GLU A 156 -1.56 -2.70 -18.61
CA GLU A 156 -1.81 -3.96 -19.34
C GLU A 156 -2.75 -3.68 -20.49
N VAL A 157 -2.49 -4.33 -21.61
CA VAL A 157 -3.37 -4.30 -22.77
C VAL A 157 -4.62 -5.14 -22.48
N ALA A 158 -5.81 -4.63 -22.81
CA ALA A 158 -7.01 -5.42 -22.74
C ALA A 158 -6.98 -6.53 -23.80
N ASP A 159 -7.50 -7.71 -23.47
CA ASP A 159 -7.42 -8.89 -24.35
C ASP A 159 -7.95 -8.61 -25.77
N ARG A 160 -9.05 -7.86 -25.87
CA ARG A 160 -9.67 -7.40 -27.12
C ARG A 160 -8.77 -6.49 -27.96
N ASP A 161 -7.80 -5.81 -27.36
CA ASP A 161 -6.93 -4.84 -28.03
C ASP A 161 -5.54 -5.39 -28.31
N THR A 162 -5.24 -6.65 -27.92
CA THR A 162 -3.92 -7.27 -28.07
C THR A 162 -3.43 -7.27 -29.52
N ALA A 163 -4.30 -7.60 -30.48
CA ALA A 163 -3.94 -7.63 -31.89
C ALA A 163 -3.63 -6.21 -32.43
N ARG A 164 -4.38 -5.20 -31.99
CA ARG A 164 -4.17 -3.80 -32.34
C ARG A 164 -2.85 -3.28 -31.81
N TYR A 165 -2.58 -3.56 -30.53
CA TYR A 165 -1.32 -3.17 -29.88
C TYR A 165 -0.10 -3.80 -30.57
N ARG A 166 -0.17 -5.09 -30.95
CA ARG A 166 0.90 -5.76 -31.70
C ARG A 166 1.17 -5.16 -33.07
N ARG A 167 0.16 -4.52 -33.69
CA ARG A 167 0.33 -3.78 -34.96
C ARG A 167 0.86 -2.35 -34.76
N GLY A 168 1.15 -1.94 -33.52
CA GLY A 168 1.63 -0.60 -33.21
C GLY A 168 0.52 0.46 -33.08
N GLU A 169 -0.76 0.05 -33.03
CA GLU A 169 -1.85 0.98 -32.81
C GLU A 169 -1.92 1.40 -31.33
N LEU A 170 -2.24 2.67 -31.09
CA LEU A 170 -2.49 3.16 -29.75
C LEU A 170 -3.78 2.57 -29.16
N VAL A 171 -3.67 1.93 -28.00
CA VAL A 171 -4.81 1.33 -27.28
C VAL A 171 -4.95 1.96 -25.90
N GLU A 172 -6.15 1.88 -25.31
CA GLU A 172 -6.33 2.23 -23.91
C GLU A 172 -5.86 1.07 -23.02
N PRO A 173 -5.23 1.35 -21.87
CA PRO A 173 -4.88 0.30 -20.94
C PRO A 173 -6.15 -0.31 -20.32
N ARG A 174 -6.08 -1.59 -19.91
CA ARG A 174 -7.17 -2.28 -19.20
C ARG A 174 -7.66 -1.48 -18.00
N GLN A 175 -6.73 -0.86 -17.27
CA GLN A 175 -7.00 0.04 -16.16
C GLN A 175 -6.16 1.30 -16.29
N LYS A 176 -6.82 2.45 -16.30
CA LYS A 176 -6.15 3.76 -16.34
C LYS A 176 -5.52 4.10 -15.00
N ILE A 177 -4.40 4.78 -15.03
CA ILE A 177 -3.81 5.42 -13.86
C ILE A 177 -4.68 6.62 -13.50
N ARG A 178 -5.26 6.63 -12.30
CA ARG A 178 -6.08 7.74 -11.82
C ARG A 178 -5.34 8.43 -10.68
N ILE A 179 -5.09 9.72 -10.84
CA ILE A 179 -4.48 10.56 -9.80
C ILE A 179 -5.54 11.53 -9.32
N TYR A 180 -5.90 11.41 -8.05
CA TYR A 180 -6.90 12.28 -7.44
C TYR A 180 -6.22 13.50 -6.81
N ILE A 181 -6.79 14.67 -7.09
CA ILE A 181 -6.34 15.94 -6.53
C ILE A 181 -7.22 16.23 -5.32
N ASP A 182 -6.57 16.39 -4.18
CA ASP A 182 -7.24 16.68 -2.93
C ASP A 182 -7.93 18.05 -2.97
N ARG A 183 -9.05 18.17 -2.28
CA ARG A 183 -9.84 19.40 -2.21
C ARG A 183 -9.16 20.54 -1.47
N SER A 184 -8.15 20.24 -0.65
CA SER A 184 -7.28 21.26 -0.01
C SER A 184 -6.51 22.12 -1.00
N PHE A 185 -6.37 21.66 -2.28
CA PHE A 185 -5.77 22.49 -3.31
C PHE A 185 -6.56 23.79 -3.54
N PRO A 186 -5.91 24.96 -3.48
CA PRO A 186 -6.54 26.22 -3.83
C PRO A 186 -7.12 26.17 -5.24
N GLU A 187 -8.33 26.69 -5.41
CA GLU A 187 -9.09 26.57 -6.68
C GLU A 187 -8.31 27.08 -7.89
N LYS A 188 -7.59 28.18 -7.71
CA LYS A 188 -6.76 28.78 -8.76
C LYS A 188 -5.69 27.83 -9.33
N TRP A 189 -5.20 26.85 -8.55
CA TRP A 189 -4.15 25.93 -8.97
C TRP A 189 -4.70 24.60 -9.53
N ARG A 190 -5.94 24.24 -9.23
CA ARG A 190 -6.54 22.95 -9.65
C ARG A 190 -6.44 22.70 -11.16
N PRO A 191 -6.76 23.66 -12.07
CA PRO A 191 -6.65 23.45 -13.51
C PRO A 191 -5.23 23.14 -13.96
N TYR A 192 -4.23 23.78 -13.35
CA TYR A 192 -2.82 23.58 -13.71
C TYR A 192 -2.33 22.20 -13.28
N VAL A 193 -2.70 21.75 -12.08
CA VAL A 193 -2.32 20.43 -11.57
C VAL A 193 -2.99 19.33 -12.41
N LEU A 194 -4.28 19.47 -12.73
CA LEU A 194 -4.99 18.55 -13.62
C LEU A 194 -4.31 18.45 -14.97
N ARG A 195 -3.95 19.60 -15.58
CA ARG A 195 -3.24 19.66 -16.87
C ARG A 195 -1.87 18.99 -16.77
N ALA A 196 -1.11 19.25 -15.70
CA ALA A 196 0.20 18.66 -15.48
C ALA A 196 0.14 17.13 -15.44
N VAL A 197 -0.85 16.57 -14.73
CA VAL A 197 -1.07 15.11 -14.70
C VAL A 197 -1.42 14.59 -16.09
N ASN A 198 -2.35 15.23 -16.79
CA ASN A 198 -2.80 14.77 -18.10
C ASN A 198 -1.74 14.87 -19.20
N ASN A 199 -0.78 15.80 -19.09
CA ASN A 199 0.34 15.93 -20.03
C ASN A 199 1.22 14.69 -20.11
N TRP A 200 1.24 13.84 -19.07
CA TRP A 200 1.96 12.57 -19.09
C TRP A 200 1.44 11.58 -20.14
N ASN A 201 0.21 11.78 -20.65
CA ASN A 201 -0.32 10.92 -21.73
C ASN A 201 0.60 10.89 -22.96
N ALA A 202 1.22 12.01 -23.32
CA ALA A 202 2.17 12.06 -24.44
C ALA A 202 3.37 11.09 -24.27
N LEU A 203 3.79 10.84 -23.02
CA LEU A 203 4.84 9.86 -22.73
C LEU A 203 4.30 8.42 -22.83
N PHE A 204 3.10 8.17 -22.36
CA PHE A 204 2.47 6.85 -22.44
C PHE A 204 2.12 6.45 -23.88
N GLU A 205 1.82 7.40 -24.75
CA GLU A 205 1.59 7.16 -26.18
C GLU A 205 2.84 6.59 -26.86
N ARG A 206 4.04 7.02 -26.45
CA ARG A 206 5.28 6.42 -26.92
C ARG A 206 5.44 4.95 -26.52
N SER A 207 4.71 4.52 -25.49
CA SER A 207 4.66 3.13 -25.04
C SER A 207 3.45 2.37 -25.60
N GLY A 208 2.70 2.96 -26.54
CA GLY A 208 1.55 2.36 -27.20
C GLY A 208 0.20 2.54 -26.45
N PHE A 209 0.16 3.36 -25.39
CA PHE A 209 -1.05 3.57 -24.61
C PHE A 209 -1.59 5.00 -24.73
N LYS A 210 -2.80 5.17 -25.25
CA LYS A 210 -3.53 6.43 -25.22
C LYS A 210 -4.41 6.51 -23.97
N ASN A 211 -4.66 7.73 -23.48
CA ASN A 211 -5.51 7.98 -22.30
C ASN A 211 -5.12 7.12 -21.08
N ALA A 212 -3.81 6.89 -20.89
CA ALA A 212 -3.30 5.99 -19.86
C ALA A 212 -3.39 6.57 -18.45
N ILE A 213 -3.29 7.89 -18.32
CA ILE A 213 -3.35 8.59 -17.04
C ILE A 213 -4.41 9.69 -17.07
N ALA A 214 -5.11 9.87 -15.95
CA ALA A 214 -6.09 10.92 -15.76
C ALA A 214 -5.94 11.58 -14.40
N GLY A 215 -5.82 12.91 -14.41
CA GLY A 215 -5.99 13.75 -13.22
C GLY A 215 -7.47 14.01 -12.99
N LEU A 216 -7.94 13.78 -11.78
CA LEU A 216 -9.36 13.91 -11.40
C LEU A 216 -9.46 14.69 -10.09
N MET A 217 -10.49 15.53 -9.97
CA MET A 217 -10.83 16.07 -8.65
C MET A 217 -11.44 14.96 -7.79
N ALA A 218 -11.05 14.91 -6.52
CA ALA A 218 -11.60 13.94 -5.59
C ALA A 218 -13.12 14.14 -5.43
N PRO A 219 -13.95 13.10 -5.67
CA PRO A 219 -15.37 13.17 -5.37
C PRO A 219 -15.63 13.28 -3.87
N ASP A 220 -16.82 13.79 -3.52
CA ASP A 220 -17.28 13.86 -2.13
C ASP A 220 -17.99 12.56 -1.74
N SER A 221 -17.20 11.53 -1.49
CA SER A 221 -17.75 10.24 -1.05
C SER A 221 -16.82 9.57 -0.06
N ALA A 222 -17.40 8.75 0.82
CA ALA A 222 -16.71 8.13 1.94
C ALA A 222 -15.49 7.26 1.54
N GLY A 223 -15.51 6.67 0.32
CA GLY A 223 -14.40 5.85 -0.19
C GLY A 223 -13.22 6.67 -0.74
N PHE A 224 -13.40 7.97 -1.00
CA PHE A 224 -12.37 8.86 -1.53
C PHE A 224 -11.69 9.62 -0.41
N THR A 225 -10.87 8.93 0.33
CA THR A 225 -10.09 9.48 1.45
C THR A 225 -8.61 9.21 1.25
N LEU A 226 -7.77 10.04 1.87
CA LEU A 226 -6.31 9.87 1.83
C LEU A 226 -5.85 8.55 2.46
N ASP A 227 -6.64 7.99 3.36
CA ASP A 227 -6.36 6.70 4.01
C ASP A 227 -6.60 5.50 3.09
N ASN A 228 -7.28 5.69 1.96
CA ASN A 228 -7.53 4.61 1.02
C ASN A 228 -6.30 4.34 0.16
N SER A 229 -5.55 3.28 0.49
CA SER A 229 -4.33 2.88 -0.23
C SER A 229 -4.56 2.42 -1.68
N ALA A 230 -5.81 2.23 -2.11
CA ALA A 230 -6.16 1.92 -3.50
C ALA A 230 -6.08 3.15 -4.41
N LEU A 231 -6.06 4.35 -3.85
CA LEU A 231 -6.11 5.61 -4.57
C LEU A 231 -4.75 6.31 -4.53
N SER A 232 -4.43 6.99 -5.62
CA SER A 232 -3.22 7.82 -5.72
C SER A 232 -3.60 9.29 -5.65
N TRP A 233 -2.86 10.06 -4.84
CA TRP A 233 -3.24 11.41 -4.48
C TRP A 233 -2.14 12.44 -4.76
N ILE A 234 -2.56 13.64 -5.12
CA ILE A 234 -1.75 14.86 -5.02
C ILE A 234 -2.40 15.74 -3.96
N VAL A 235 -1.66 15.99 -2.89
CA VAL A 235 -2.14 16.75 -1.72
C VAL A 235 -1.41 18.07 -1.65
N TYR A 236 -2.15 19.15 -1.37
CA TYR A 236 -1.56 20.44 -1.06
C TYR A 236 -1.21 20.49 0.43
N LYS A 237 0.04 20.82 0.73
CA LYS A 237 0.49 21.12 2.09
C LYS A 237 1.03 22.54 2.09
N ALA A 238 0.39 23.42 2.84
CA ALA A 238 0.96 24.73 3.14
C ALA A 238 2.19 24.51 4.04
N SER A 239 3.31 25.13 3.69
CA SER A 239 4.55 25.15 4.47
C SER A 239 4.62 26.43 5.28
#